data_cc665b74bcb025f3db2ece1a025924aa
#
_entry.id   cc665b74bcb025f3db2ece1a025924aa
#
_cell.length_a   1.000
_cell.length_b   1.000
_cell.length_c   1.000
_cell.angle_alpha   90.00
_cell.angle_beta   90.00
_cell.angle_gamma   90.00
#
_symmetry.space_group_name_H-M   'P 1'
#
loop_
_entity.id
_entity.type
_entity.pdbx_description
1 polymer ?
#
loop_
_entity_poly.entity_id
_entity_poly.type
_entity_poly.pdbx_seq_one_letter_code
_entity_poly.pdbx_strand_id
1 'polypeptide(L)'
;MENHPRCTVSAPAYTFTAMGIFKSYDIRGVFNREWTGATAREIGLRLPMLLEARRIAVGRDVRLSSQEVFAELARGITEAGCDVTDIGLCDTPAVYFATAHYGVDGSVMITASHNPPEYNGLKVSRRMAVPVGYDTGLAELERAVTAGVPAPRPVHEGIVSRLDIKADYLAHLAKFASDLSRLKAVIDCSNGMAGLFLRDVLRNTGLHYTLMFDEPDGRFPNHAPNPLVEENLAQLKKRVMEEDADLGICFDGDADRVMFVDEKGRFISPDLLIGFLGTYYFKLHPKRRAGSSRTMTYDVRSSRGVVEFLEGLGAEPTICKVGHSFAKKLLRDTDGIAGG
;
A
#
# COMPACT_ATOMS: atom_id res chain seq x y z
N MET A 1 27.22 -52.04 -28.83
CA MET A 1 26.86 -50.63 -29.02
C MET A 1 25.39 -50.50 -28.71
N GLU A 2 25.07 -50.18 -27.45
CA GLU A 2 23.71 -50.04 -26.97
C GLU A 2 23.29 -48.58 -26.99
N ASN A 3 22.26 -48.28 -27.79
CA ASN A 3 21.64 -46.97 -27.89
C ASN A 3 20.75 -46.71 -26.68
N HIS A 4 21.12 -45.83 -25.78
CA HIS A 4 20.24 -45.31 -24.75
C HIS A 4 19.35 -44.17 -25.35
N PRO A 5 18.02 -44.27 -25.21
CA PRO A 5 17.15 -43.16 -25.60
C PRO A 5 17.29 -41.98 -24.63
N ARG A 6 17.60 -40.79 -25.15
CA ARG A 6 17.55 -39.55 -24.40
C ARG A 6 16.08 -39.21 -24.09
N CYS A 7 15.72 -39.29 -22.83
CA CYS A 7 14.44 -38.81 -22.33
C CYS A 7 14.43 -37.27 -22.36
N THR A 8 13.84 -36.68 -23.39
CA THR A 8 13.55 -35.26 -23.45
C THR A 8 12.27 -35.01 -22.65
N VAL A 9 12.40 -34.62 -21.39
CA VAL A 9 11.28 -34.08 -20.64
C VAL A 9 10.99 -32.70 -21.21
N SER A 10 9.95 -32.60 -22.04
CA SER A 10 9.40 -31.31 -22.44
C SER A 10 8.76 -30.65 -21.23
N ALA A 11 9.30 -29.51 -20.79
CA ALA A 11 8.64 -28.66 -19.82
C ALA A 11 7.25 -28.27 -20.36
N PRO A 12 6.17 -28.30 -19.54
CA PRO A 12 4.87 -27.86 -19.99
C PRO A 12 4.94 -26.40 -20.42
N ALA A 13 4.49 -26.09 -21.62
CA ALA A 13 4.34 -24.72 -22.08
C ALA A 13 3.22 -24.07 -21.26
N TYR A 14 3.62 -23.30 -20.25
CA TYR A 14 2.68 -22.42 -19.54
C TYR A 14 2.28 -21.31 -20.50
N THR A 15 1.06 -21.36 -21.01
CA THR A 15 0.43 -20.23 -21.71
C THR A 15 0.16 -19.14 -20.68
N PHE A 16 1.03 -18.14 -20.63
CA PHE A 16 0.85 -16.98 -19.78
C PHE A 16 -0.32 -16.14 -20.28
N THR A 17 -1.47 -16.22 -19.63
CA THR A 17 -2.57 -15.25 -19.75
C THR A 17 -2.37 -14.10 -18.76
N ALA A 18 -1.19 -13.50 -18.75
CA ALA A 18 -0.89 -12.37 -17.87
C ALA A 18 -1.51 -11.04 -18.37
N MET A 19 -2.29 -11.06 -19.43
CA MET A 19 -2.97 -9.88 -19.97
C MET A 19 -4.09 -9.46 -19.02
N GLY A 20 -3.88 -8.35 -18.32
CA GLY A 20 -4.91 -7.72 -17.48
C GLY A 20 -4.59 -7.55 -16.00
N ILE A 21 -3.51 -8.12 -15.45
CA ILE A 21 -3.13 -7.91 -14.05
C ILE A 21 -2.29 -6.64 -13.84
N PHE A 22 -1.59 -6.15 -14.86
CA PHE A 22 -0.82 -4.91 -14.80
C PHE A 22 -1.76 -3.71 -14.96
N LYS A 23 -1.98 -2.98 -13.86
CA LYS A 23 -2.89 -1.84 -13.79
C LYS A 23 -2.12 -0.52 -13.89
N SER A 24 -2.83 0.60 -13.88
CA SER A 24 -2.22 1.93 -14.02
C SER A 24 -1.14 2.24 -12.97
N TYR A 25 -1.23 1.66 -11.76
CA TYR A 25 -0.34 1.99 -10.64
C TYR A 25 0.11 0.80 -9.80
N ASP A 26 -0.33 -0.42 -10.10
CA ASP A 26 0.06 -1.66 -9.41
C ASP A 26 -0.15 -2.89 -10.30
N ILE A 27 0.23 -4.06 -9.78
CA ILE A 27 -0.13 -5.37 -10.34
C ILE A 27 -1.22 -5.94 -9.47
N ARG A 28 -2.36 -6.38 -10.04
CA ARG A 28 -3.50 -6.85 -9.27
C ARG A 28 -4.40 -7.78 -10.08
N GLY A 29 -4.78 -8.89 -9.48
CA GLY A 29 -5.70 -9.85 -10.09
C GLY A 29 -6.14 -10.94 -9.13
N VAL A 30 -7.09 -11.78 -9.55
CA VAL A 30 -7.55 -12.95 -8.82
C VAL A 30 -6.45 -14.01 -8.83
N PHE A 31 -5.91 -14.32 -7.64
CA PHE A 31 -4.83 -15.29 -7.50
C PHE A 31 -5.32 -16.71 -7.85
N ASN A 32 -4.44 -17.52 -8.46
CA ASN A 32 -4.73 -18.85 -9.02
C ASN A 32 -5.77 -18.89 -10.15
N ARG A 33 -6.20 -17.72 -10.66
CA ARG A 33 -7.09 -17.62 -11.81
C ARG A 33 -6.55 -16.69 -12.90
N GLU A 34 -6.13 -15.49 -12.55
CA GLU A 34 -5.57 -14.50 -13.48
C GLU A 34 -4.02 -14.49 -13.44
N TRP A 35 -3.45 -14.85 -12.31
CA TRP A 35 -2.01 -15.01 -12.11
C TRP A 35 -1.72 -16.03 -11.00
N THR A 36 -0.48 -16.52 -10.93
CA THR A 36 -0.06 -17.61 -10.05
C THR A 36 1.29 -17.32 -9.39
N GLY A 37 1.75 -18.19 -8.50
CA GLY A 37 3.11 -18.15 -7.98
C GLY A 37 4.19 -18.15 -9.08
N ALA A 38 3.97 -18.90 -10.17
CA ALA A 38 4.88 -18.88 -11.31
C ALA A 38 4.98 -17.49 -11.95
N THR A 39 3.85 -16.78 -12.06
CA THR A 39 3.83 -15.39 -12.53
C THR A 39 4.58 -14.46 -11.55
N ALA A 40 4.39 -14.66 -10.24
CA ALA A 40 5.12 -13.90 -9.21
C ALA A 40 6.64 -14.09 -9.34
N ARG A 41 7.10 -15.32 -9.57
CA ARG A 41 8.51 -15.61 -9.79
C ARG A 41 9.06 -14.94 -11.06
N GLU A 42 8.31 -15.00 -12.16
CA GLU A 42 8.68 -14.35 -13.42
C GLU A 42 8.78 -12.82 -13.28
N ILE A 43 7.89 -12.22 -12.49
CA ILE A 43 7.98 -10.81 -12.11
C ILE A 43 9.25 -10.59 -11.27
N GLY A 44 9.48 -11.41 -10.25
CA GLY A 44 10.64 -11.33 -9.37
C GLY A 44 11.97 -11.37 -10.11
N LEU A 45 12.10 -12.23 -11.12
CA LEU A 45 13.29 -12.32 -11.98
C LEU A 45 13.64 -11.02 -12.72
N ARG A 46 12.67 -10.13 -12.93
CA ARG A 46 12.84 -8.90 -13.71
C ARG A 46 12.84 -7.63 -12.87
N LEU A 47 12.36 -7.70 -11.64
CA LEU A 47 12.34 -6.55 -10.74
C LEU A 47 13.70 -5.93 -10.47
N PRO A 48 14.80 -6.70 -10.25
CA PRO A 48 16.11 -6.11 -10.02
C PRO A 48 16.59 -5.23 -11.17
N MET A 49 16.34 -5.64 -12.41
CA MET A 49 16.68 -4.84 -13.59
C MET A 49 15.80 -3.60 -13.71
N LEU A 50 14.48 -3.73 -13.52
CA LEU A 50 13.54 -2.62 -13.57
C LEU A 50 13.86 -1.55 -12.51
N LEU A 51 14.24 -1.98 -11.32
CA LEU A 51 14.50 -1.10 -10.17
C LEU A 51 15.98 -0.67 -10.08
N GLU A 52 16.86 -1.21 -10.91
CA GLU A 52 18.32 -1.05 -10.81
C GLU A 52 18.80 -1.42 -9.39
N ALA A 53 18.26 -2.54 -8.86
CA ALA A 53 18.36 -2.88 -7.45
C ALA A 53 19.35 -4.02 -7.21
N ARG A 54 20.10 -3.91 -6.10
CA ARG A 54 20.87 -5.00 -5.49
C ARG A 54 20.20 -5.55 -4.24
N ARG A 55 19.28 -4.78 -3.65
CA ARG A 55 18.54 -5.17 -2.45
C ARG A 55 17.12 -4.60 -2.49
N ILE A 56 16.12 -5.48 -2.38
CA ILE A 56 14.69 -5.16 -2.43
C ILE A 56 14.04 -5.55 -1.11
N ALA A 57 13.36 -4.62 -0.45
CA ALA A 57 12.51 -4.93 0.70
C ALA A 57 11.16 -5.49 0.24
N VAL A 58 10.70 -6.55 0.89
CA VAL A 58 9.41 -7.17 0.59
C VAL A 58 8.58 -7.30 1.86
N GLY A 59 7.43 -6.63 1.87
CA GLY A 59 6.40 -6.77 2.90
C GLY A 59 5.16 -7.44 2.32
N ARG A 60 4.29 -7.94 3.19
CA ARG A 60 3.05 -8.60 2.79
C ARG A 60 1.90 -8.35 3.74
N ASP A 61 0.69 -8.34 3.20
CA ASP A 61 -0.53 -8.33 3.98
C ASP A 61 -0.95 -9.74 4.46
N VAL A 62 -2.08 -9.81 5.16
CA VAL A 62 -2.60 -11.03 5.78
C VAL A 62 -3.32 -11.96 4.81
N ARG A 63 -3.48 -11.62 3.52
CA ARG A 63 -4.21 -12.45 2.55
C ARG A 63 -3.65 -13.87 2.49
N LEU A 64 -4.54 -14.85 2.33
CA LEU A 64 -4.17 -16.27 2.36
C LEU A 64 -3.10 -16.65 1.33
N SER A 65 -3.08 -15.97 0.20
CA SER A 65 -2.10 -16.18 -0.87
C SER A 65 -0.80 -15.39 -0.70
N SER A 66 -0.73 -14.43 0.23
CA SER A 66 0.43 -13.52 0.33
C SER A 66 1.74 -14.24 0.67
N GLN A 67 1.67 -15.33 1.45
CA GLN A 67 2.86 -16.13 1.77
C GLN A 67 3.39 -16.89 0.56
N GLU A 68 2.52 -17.47 -0.28
CA GLU A 68 2.90 -18.16 -1.52
C GLU A 68 3.48 -17.17 -2.53
N VAL A 69 2.82 -16.01 -2.70
CA VAL A 69 3.31 -14.93 -3.56
C VAL A 69 4.68 -14.46 -3.11
N PHE A 70 4.89 -14.30 -1.79
CA PHE A 70 6.20 -13.92 -1.24
C PHE A 70 7.28 -14.94 -1.58
N ALA A 71 7.02 -16.22 -1.35
CA ALA A 71 8.00 -17.28 -1.58
C ALA A 71 8.48 -17.32 -3.04
N GLU A 72 7.54 -17.25 -3.99
CA GLU A 72 7.86 -17.31 -5.41
C GLU A 72 8.46 -15.98 -5.93
N LEU A 73 7.97 -14.84 -5.46
CA LEU A 73 8.54 -13.53 -5.79
C LEU A 73 9.99 -13.42 -5.31
N ALA A 74 10.24 -13.75 -4.03
CA ALA A 74 11.56 -13.71 -3.43
C ALA A 74 12.53 -14.66 -4.13
N ARG A 75 12.06 -15.86 -4.49
CA ARG A 75 12.83 -16.80 -5.29
C ARG A 75 13.25 -16.20 -6.63
N GLY A 76 12.31 -15.56 -7.36
CA GLY A 76 12.64 -14.90 -8.62
C GLY A 76 13.67 -13.78 -8.46
N ILE A 77 13.51 -12.94 -7.42
CA ILE A 77 14.44 -11.84 -7.12
C ILE A 77 15.84 -12.39 -6.80
N THR A 78 15.95 -13.44 -5.98
CA THR A 78 17.25 -14.02 -5.62
C THR A 78 17.90 -14.76 -6.78
N GLU A 79 17.14 -15.48 -7.59
CA GLU A 79 17.64 -16.09 -8.84
C GLU A 79 18.16 -15.05 -9.84
N ALA A 80 17.71 -13.81 -9.78
CA ALA A 80 18.24 -12.69 -10.56
C ALA A 80 19.48 -12.03 -9.92
N GLY A 81 20.01 -12.57 -8.81
CA GLY A 81 21.21 -12.08 -8.12
C GLY A 81 20.98 -10.88 -7.22
N CYS A 82 19.75 -10.59 -6.82
CA CYS A 82 19.39 -9.49 -5.95
C CYS A 82 18.98 -10.00 -4.57
N ASP A 83 19.42 -9.32 -3.52
CA ASP A 83 19.06 -9.66 -2.16
C ASP A 83 17.62 -9.23 -1.82
N VAL A 84 16.95 -10.06 -1.03
CA VAL A 84 15.62 -9.76 -0.48
C VAL A 84 15.73 -9.47 1.02
N THR A 85 15.20 -8.33 1.43
CA THR A 85 14.96 -8.02 2.84
C THR A 85 13.49 -8.30 3.15
N ASP A 86 13.21 -9.44 3.80
CA ASP A 86 11.86 -9.79 4.27
C ASP A 86 11.52 -8.99 5.52
N ILE A 87 10.57 -8.04 5.40
CA ILE A 87 10.06 -7.26 6.53
C ILE A 87 8.79 -7.85 7.16
N GLY A 88 8.35 -9.00 6.67
CA GLY A 88 7.25 -9.76 7.25
C GLY A 88 5.85 -9.23 6.93
N LEU A 89 4.91 -9.56 7.82
CA LEU A 89 3.56 -8.99 7.80
C LEU A 89 3.61 -7.54 8.24
N CYS A 90 3.07 -6.65 7.43
CA CYS A 90 3.05 -5.21 7.71
C CYS A 90 1.97 -4.50 6.90
N ASP A 91 1.68 -3.27 7.25
CA ASP A 91 0.88 -2.37 6.42
C ASP A 91 1.69 -1.78 5.24
N THR A 92 1.01 -1.24 4.26
CA THR A 92 1.66 -0.61 3.10
C THR A 92 2.54 0.61 3.49
N PRO A 93 2.13 1.50 4.40
CA PRO A 93 2.99 2.58 4.89
C PRO A 93 4.32 2.11 5.50
N ALA A 94 4.33 0.98 6.21
CA ALA A 94 5.56 0.41 6.78
C ALA A 94 6.57 -0.02 5.71
N VAL A 95 6.11 -0.52 4.54
CA VAL A 95 6.99 -0.81 3.40
C VAL A 95 7.62 0.46 2.86
N TYR A 96 6.85 1.54 2.73
CA TYR A 96 7.38 2.84 2.28
C TYR A 96 8.38 3.42 3.28
N PHE A 97 8.07 3.32 4.58
CA PHE A 97 9.00 3.70 5.65
C PHE A 97 10.30 2.90 5.54
N ALA A 98 10.22 1.57 5.46
CA ALA A 98 11.40 0.71 5.38
C ALA A 98 12.26 1.04 4.16
N THR A 99 11.63 1.30 3.00
CA THR A 99 12.34 1.66 1.76
C THR A 99 13.19 2.91 1.92
N ALA A 100 12.63 3.93 2.56
CA ALA A 100 13.33 5.20 2.77
C ALA A 100 14.33 5.12 3.94
N HIS A 101 13.94 4.51 5.06
CA HIS A 101 14.70 4.49 6.30
C HIS A 101 15.97 3.63 6.20
N TYR A 102 15.85 2.42 5.65
CA TYR A 102 16.99 1.49 5.54
C TYR A 102 17.74 1.61 4.21
N GLY A 103 17.33 2.53 3.35
CA GLY A 103 18.03 2.86 2.12
C GLY A 103 18.16 1.70 1.13
N VAL A 104 17.14 0.82 1.07
CA VAL A 104 17.08 -0.23 0.05
C VAL A 104 16.80 0.36 -1.32
N ASP A 105 17.19 -0.34 -2.38
CA ASP A 105 17.13 0.18 -3.74
C ASP A 105 15.70 0.19 -4.31
N GLY A 106 14.83 -0.66 -3.74
CA GLY A 106 13.42 -0.72 -4.08
C GLY A 106 12.65 -1.56 -3.09
N SER A 107 11.33 -1.61 -3.26
CA SER A 107 10.46 -2.44 -2.42
C SER A 107 9.23 -2.95 -3.14
N VAL A 108 8.67 -4.01 -2.59
CA VAL A 108 7.38 -4.56 -3.00
C VAL A 108 6.50 -4.77 -1.78
N MET A 109 5.29 -4.24 -1.83
CA MET A 109 4.21 -4.64 -0.93
C MET A 109 3.31 -5.65 -1.64
N ILE A 110 3.19 -6.83 -1.06
CA ILE A 110 2.28 -7.89 -1.54
C ILE A 110 0.92 -7.65 -0.91
N THR A 111 -0.03 -7.16 -1.70
CA THR A 111 -1.38 -6.79 -1.25
C THR A 111 -2.31 -6.57 -2.43
N ALA A 112 -3.60 -6.73 -2.21
CA ALA A 112 -4.64 -6.22 -3.09
C ALA A 112 -5.49 -5.13 -2.43
N SER A 113 -4.99 -4.52 -1.33
CA SER A 113 -5.61 -3.40 -0.62
C SER A 113 -7.08 -3.73 -0.24
N HIS A 114 -8.04 -3.03 -0.81
CA HIS A 114 -9.46 -3.14 -0.52
C HIS A 114 -10.22 -4.21 -1.33
N ASN A 115 -9.54 -4.95 -2.21
CA ASN A 115 -10.20 -5.98 -3.03
C ASN A 115 -10.62 -7.19 -2.17
N PRO A 116 -11.58 -8.01 -2.66
CA PRO A 116 -11.98 -9.25 -2.01
C PRO A 116 -10.83 -10.23 -1.71
N PRO A 117 -11.06 -11.25 -0.84
CA PRO A 117 -10.01 -12.15 -0.34
C PRO A 117 -9.23 -12.90 -1.43
N GLU A 118 -9.89 -13.25 -2.53
CA GLU A 118 -9.32 -14.00 -3.64
C GLU A 118 -8.34 -13.20 -4.50
N TYR A 119 -8.33 -11.88 -4.36
CA TYR A 119 -7.37 -11.01 -5.05
C TYR A 119 -6.04 -10.96 -4.31
N ASN A 120 -4.97 -10.81 -5.08
CA ASN A 120 -3.67 -10.38 -4.57
C ASN A 120 -2.97 -9.48 -5.60
N GLY A 121 -1.83 -8.90 -5.24
CA GLY A 121 -1.12 -7.98 -6.10
C GLY A 121 0.22 -7.53 -5.55
N LEU A 122 0.86 -6.64 -6.30
CA LEU A 122 2.18 -6.10 -5.97
C LEU A 122 2.16 -4.57 -6.16
N LYS A 123 2.42 -3.83 -5.10
CA LYS A 123 2.76 -2.40 -5.19
C LYS A 123 4.29 -2.29 -5.21
N VAL A 124 4.84 -1.83 -6.31
CA VAL A 124 6.28 -1.74 -6.54
C VAL A 124 6.75 -0.30 -6.34
N SER A 125 7.87 -0.13 -5.67
CA SER A 125 8.48 1.18 -5.48
C SER A 125 10.00 1.12 -5.72
N ARG A 126 10.54 2.20 -6.27
CA ARG A 126 11.98 2.47 -6.37
C ARG A 126 12.51 3.00 -5.04
N ARG A 127 13.81 3.27 -4.97
CA ARG A 127 14.46 3.98 -3.85
C ARG A 127 13.62 5.17 -3.37
N MET A 128 13.64 5.44 -2.06
CA MET A 128 12.83 6.49 -1.41
C MET A 128 11.32 6.32 -1.61
N ALA A 129 10.86 5.07 -1.79
CA ALA A 129 9.45 4.73 -1.99
C ALA A 129 8.78 5.47 -3.17
N VAL A 130 9.54 5.78 -4.23
CA VAL A 130 8.96 6.33 -5.46
C VAL A 130 8.16 5.24 -6.16
N PRO A 131 6.83 5.39 -6.33
CA PRO A 131 6.00 4.33 -6.88
C PRO A 131 6.30 4.07 -8.36
N VAL A 132 6.22 2.80 -8.75
CA VAL A 132 6.29 2.36 -10.15
C VAL A 132 4.87 2.15 -10.66
N GLY A 133 4.46 2.99 -11.61
CA GLY A 133 3.18 2.85 -12.32
C GLY A 133 3.38 2.27 -13.73
N TYR A 134 2.27 2.17 -14.47
CA TYR A 134 2.29 1.60 -15.82
C TYR A 134 3.25 2.38 -16.73
N ASP A 135 3.13 3.71 -16.76
CA ASP A 135 3.94 4.60 -17.59
C ASP A 135 5.39 4.77 -17.08
N THR A 136 5.73 4.24 -15.90
CA THR A 136 7.04 4.40 -15.27
C THR A 136 7.78 3.09 -15.03
N GLY A 137 7.31 1.99 -15.67
CA GLY A 137 8.01 0.72 -15.67
C GLY A 137 7.15 -0.53 -15.71
N LEU A 138 5.88 -0.52 -15.22
CA LEU A 138 5.06 -1.73 -15.24
C LEU A 138 4.73 -2.20 -16.65
N ALA A 139 4.56 -1.30 -17.64
CA ALA A 139 4.35 -1.66 -19.04
C ALA A 139 5.55 -2.41 -19.64
N GLU A 140 6.77 -2.04 -19.22
CA GLU A 140 7.98 -2.71 -19.63
C GLU A 140 8.11 -4.08 -18.99
N LEU A 141 7.79 -4.17 -17.70
CA LEU A 141 7.74 -5.42 -16.95
C LEU A 141 6.71 -6.38 -17.54
N GLU A 142 5.51 -5.91 -17.86
CA GLU A 142 4.46 -6.71 -18.51
C GLU A 142 4.94 -7.31 -19.82
N ARG A 143 5.54 -6.48 -20.69
CA ARG A 143 6.10 -6.95 -21.97
C ARG A 143 7.17 -8.02 -21.77
N ALA A 144 8.08 -7.82 -20.82
CA ALA A 144 9.15 -8.77 -20.54
C ALA A 144 8.64 -10.10 -19.98
N VAL A 145 7.63 -10.07 -19.11
CA VAL A 145 6.96 -11.26 -18.56
C VAL A 145 6.20 -12.00 -19.66
N THR A 146 5.39 -11.28 -20.44
CA THR A 146 4.49 -11.88 -21.46
C THR A 146 5.28 -12.46 -22.66
N ALA A 147 6.34 -11.78 -23.09
CA ALA A 147 7.17 -12.25 -24.19
C ALA A 147 8.09 -13.43 -23.82
N GLY A 148 8.11 -13.82 -22.54
CA GLY A 148 9.01 -14.89 -22.06
C GLY A 148 10.49 -14.61 -22.32
N VAL A 149 10.88 -13.32 -22.36
CA VAL A 149 12.28 -12.94 -22.55
C VAL A 149 13.11 -13.56 -21.43
N PRO A 150 14.17 -14.31 -21.74
CA PRO A 150 15.03 -14.89 -20.72
C PRO A 150 15.58 -13.81 -19.80
N ALA A 151 15.37 -13.98 -18.49
CA ALA A 151 15.99 -13.10 -17.51
C ALA A 151 17.51 -13.35 -17.48
N PRO A 152 18.35 -12.32 -17.25
CA PRO A 152 19.76 -12.50 -17.03
C PRO A 152 20.01 -13.48 -15.87
N ARG A 153 20.91 -14.44 -16.06
CA ARG A 153 21.34 -15.34 -14.99
C ARG A 153 22.67 -14.82 -14.42
N PRO A 154 22.69 -14.35 -13.18
CA PRO A 154 23.93 -13.91 -12.55
C PRO A 154 24.82 -15.10 -12.19
N VAL A 155 26.08 -14.82 -11.84
CA VAL A 155 27.04 -15.82 -11.38
C VAL A 155 26.68 -16.32 -9.98
N HIS A 156 26.05 -15.46 -9.16
CA HIS A 156 25.64 -15.78 -7.78
C HIS A 156 24.18 -15.40 -7.57
N GLU A 157 23.44 -16.23 -6.88
CA GLU A 157 22.11 -15.92 -6.41
C GLU A 157 22.18 -14.95 -5.22
N GLY A 158 21.15 -14.12 -5.07
CA GLY A 158 20.96 -13.28 -3.90
C GLY A 158 20.50 -14.11 -2.69
N ILE A 159 20.43 -13.48 -1.54
CA ILE A 159 19.98 -14.10 -0.29
C ILE A 159 18.68 -13.44 0.21
N VAL A 160 17.89 -14.22 0.98
CA VAL A 160 16.76 -13.68 1.74
C VAL A 160 17.21 -13.48 3.19
N SER A 161 17.09 -12.25 3.68
CA SER A 161 17.36 -11.89 5.07
C SER A 161 16.10 -11.29 5.71
N ARG A 162 15.85 -11.59 6.99
CA ARG A 162 14.72 -11.02 7.73
C ARG A 162 15.15 -9.76 8.47
N LEU A 163 14.27 -8.75 8.46
CA LEU A 163 14.44 -7.51 9.18
C LEU A 163 13.17 -7.19 9.98
N ASP A 164 13.29 -7.05 11.29
CA ASP A 164 12.21 -6.52 12.13
C ASP A 164 12.28 -5.00 12.12
N ILE A 165 11.24 -4.38 11.56
CA ILE A 165 11.14 -2.91 11.42
C ILE A 165 10.24 -2.28 12.49
N LYS A 166 9.61 -3.09 13.36
CA LYS A 166 8.52 -2.63 14.22
C LYS A 166 8.94 -1.47 15.12
N ALA A 167 10.07 -1.59 15.80
CA ALA A 167 10.53 -0.57 16.75
C ALA A 167 10.79 0.77 16.05
N ASP A 168 11.50 0.76 14.93
CA ASP A 168 11.84 1.98 14.18
C ASP A 168 10.61 2.60 13.52
N TYR A 169 9.69 1.76 13.02
CA TYR A 169 8.43 2.24 12.45
C TYR A 169 7.54 2.91 13.50
N LEU A 170 7.38 2.30 14.68
CA LEU A 170 6.63 2.92 15.79
C LEU A 170 7.29 4.22 16.28
N ALA A 171 8.61 4.26 16.36
CA ALA A 171 9.34 5.50 16.69
C ALA A 171 9.14 6.59 15.64
N HIS A 172 9.01 6.21 14.36
CA HIS A 172 8.67 7.14 13.28
C HIS A 172 7.25 7.69 13.44
N LEU A 173 6.25 6.83 13.67
CA LEU A 173 4.86 7.22 13.84
C LEU A 173 4.64 8.08 15.08
N ALA A 174 5.37 7.82 16.16
CA ALA A 174 5.31 8.60 17.41
C ALA A 174 5.62 10.09 17.20
N LYS A 175 6.36 10.46 16.16
CA LYS A 175 6.64 11.88 15.83
C LYS A 175 5.38 12.67 15.44
N PHE A 176 4.32 11.98 15.04
CA PHE A 176 3.04 12.56 14.65
C PHE A 176 1.99 12.45 15.75
N ALA A 177 2.30 11.78 16.86
CA ALA A 177 1.39 11.65 17.97
C ALA A 177 1.02 13.01 18.58
N SER A 178 -0.24 13.14 18.98
CA SER A 178 -0.78 14.29 19.68
C SER A 178 -1.55 13.82 20.91
N ASP A 179 -1.82 14.72 21.86
CA ASP A 179 -2.73 14.44 22.96
C ASP A 179 -4.17 14.34 22.43
N LEU A 180 -4.76 13.17 22.55
CA LEU A 180 -6.12 12.85 22.15
C LEU A 180 -7.00 12.46 23.35
N SER A 181 -6.56 12.78 24.59
CA SER A 181 -7.21 12.36 25.83
C SER A 181 -8.66 12.86 26.00
N ARG A 182 -9.08 13.84 25.21
CA ARG A 182 -10.44 14.38 25.21
C ARG A 182 -11.38 13.71 24.21
N LEU A 183 -10.86 12.76 23.42
CA LEU A 183 -11.62 12.12 22.37
C LEU A 183 -11.92 10.66 22.70
N LYS A 184 -13.07 10.22 22.25
CA LYS A 184 -13.48 8.82 22.24
C LYS A 184 -13.73 8.37 20.80
N ALA A 185 -13.09 7.29 20.37
CA ALA A 185 -13.19 6.79 19.01
C ALA A 185 -13.56 5.31 18.96
N VAL A 186 -14.31 4.92 17.93
CA VAL A 186 -14.46 3.52 17.52
C VAL A 186 -13.62 3.33 16.26
N ILE A 187 -12.75 2.33 16.25
CA ILE A 187 -11.80 2.12 15.17
C ILE A 187 -11.98 0.73 14.58
N ASP A 188 -12.32 0.68 13.30
CA ASP A 188 -12.50 -0.52 12.51
C ASP A 188 -11.23 -0.80 11.70
N CYS A 189 -10.58 -1.91 12.00
CA CYS A 189 -9.37 -2.35 11.31
C CYS A 189 -9.65 -3.25 10.10
N SER A 190 -10.93 -3.51 9.77
CA SER A 190 -11.38 -4.35 8.63
C SER A 190 -10.74 -5.75 8.58
N ASN A 191 -10.36 -6.35 9.72
CA ASN A 191 -9.50 -7.54 9.79
C ASN A 191 -8.19 -7.41 8.98
N GLY A 192 -7.78 -6.18 8.70
CA GLY A 192 -6.62 -5.82 7.89
C GLY A 192 -5.37 -5.52 8.71
N MET A 193 -4.42 -4.89 8.05
CA MET A 193 -3.07 -4.69 8.58
C MET A 193 -2.98 -3.60 9.65
N ALA A 194 -3.96 -2.68 9.76
CA ALA A 194 -3.99 -1.67 10.81
C ALA A 194 -3.96 -2.29 12.22
N GLY A 195 -4.58 -3.46 12.40
CA GLY A 195 -4.60 -4.17 13.68
C GLY A 195 -3.23 -4.54 14.24
N LEU A 196 -2.19 -4.65 13.40
CA LEU A 196 -0.84 -5.04 13.84
C LEU A 196 -0.13 -3.99 14.70
N PHE A 197 -0.35 -2.70 14.40
CA PHE A 197 0.44 -1.62 15.00
C PHE A 197 -0.40 -0.63 15.80
N LEU A 198 -1.70 -0.58 15.56
CA LEU A 198 -2.56 0.51 16.05
C LEU A 198 -2.56 0.63 17.58
N ARG A 199 -2.61 -0.49 18.33
CA ARG A 199 -2.55 -0.46 19.80
C ARG A 199 -1.25 0.17 20.31
N ASP A 200 -0.13 -0.12 19.65
CA ASP A 200 1.18 0.46 20.01
C ASP A 200 1.26 1.94 19.62
N VAL A 201 0.70 2.31 18.47
CA VAL A 201 0.65 3.71 17.98
C VAL A 201 -0.19 4.59 18.93
N LEU A 202 -1.33 4.09 19.40
CA LEU A 202 -2.25 4.85 20.25
C LEU A 202 -1.87 4.87 21.73
N ARG A 203 -0.94 4.02 22.18
CA ARG A 203 -0.60 3.80 23.60
C ARG A 203 -0.37 5.09 24.40
N ASN A 204 0.27 6.07 23.80
CA ASN A 204 0.70 7.29 24.46
C ASN A 204 -0.09 8.53 24.02
N THR A 205 -1.20 8.37 23.32
CA THR A 205 -2.03 9.49 22.83
C THR A 205 -3.12 9.91 23.81
N GLY A 206 -3.40 9.09 24.82
CA GLY A 206 -4.53 9.32 25.73
C GLY A 206 -5.90 9.04 25.14
N LEU A 207 -6.01 8.67 23.86
CA LEU A 207 -7.29 8.40 23.19
C LEU A 207 -8.07 7.29 23.91
N HIS A 208 -9.34 7.54 24.21
CA HIS A 208 -10.26 6.51 24.62
C HIS A 208 -10.81 5.82 23.37
N TYR A 209 -10.56 4.51 23.20
CA TYR A 209 -10.96 3.84 21.96
C TYR A 209 -11.48 2.42 22.15
N THR A 210 -12.37 2.03 21.26
CA THR A 210 -12.84 0.66 21.04
C THR A 210 -12.32 0.19 19.68
N LEU A 211 -11.64 -0.96 19.64
CA LEU A 211 -11.25 -1.58 18.37
C LEU A 211 -12.30 -2.57 17.90
N MET A 212 -12.57 -2.56 16.60
CA MET A 212 -13.38 -3.54 15.89
C MET A 212 -12.50 -4.25 14.87
N PHE A 213 -12.66 -5.56 14.77
CA PHE A 213 -12.02 -6.39 13.74
C PHE A 213 -10.51 -6.18 13.63
N ASP A 214 -9.84 -6.04 14.77
CA ASP A 214 -8.40 -5.72 14.87
C ASP A 214 -7.49 -6.96 14.78
N GLU A 215 -8.06 -8.17 14.76
CA GLU A 215 -7.32 -9.38 14.45
C GLU A 215 -7.19 -9.55 12.93
N PRO A 216 -5.96 -9.51 12.36
CA PRO A 216 -5.76 -9.68 10.93
C PRO A 216 -6.25 -11.06 10.45
N ASP A 217 -7.16 -11.09 9.47
CA ASP A 217 -7.68 -12.31 8.86
C ASP A 217 -7.90 -12.09 7.35
N GLY A 218 -7.09 -12.77 6.52
CA GLY A 218 -7.14 -12.64 5.07
C GLY A 218 -8.44 -13.11 4.40
N ARG A 219 -9.38 -13.64 5.17
CA ARG A 219 -10.74 -13.98 4.71
C ARG A 219 -11.70 -12.79 4.82
N PHE A 220 -11.34 -11.75 5.59
CA PHE A 220 -12.17 -10.57 5.88
C PHE A 220 -13.60 -10.92 6.30
N PRO A 221 -13.79 -11.67 7.41
CA PRO A 221 -15.07 -12.33 7.72
C PRO A 221 -16.19 -11.38 8.11
N ASN A 222 -15.89 -10.15 8.51
CA ASN A 222 -16.91 -9.23 9.04
C ASN A 222 -17.51 -8.32 7.95
N HIS A 223 -16.69 -7.80 7.07
CA HIS A 223 -17.08 -7.05 5.87
C HIS A 223 -15.90 -6.95 4.91
N ALA A 224 -16.16 -6.60 3.65
CA ALA A 224 -15.09 -6.34 2.68
C ALA A 224 -14.21 -5.16 3.15
N PRO A 225 -12.87 -5.24 3.00
CA PRO A 225 -11.95 -4.24 3.54
C PRO A 225 -11.90 -2.95 2.69
N ASN A 226 -13.08 -2.45 2.31
CA ASN A 226 -13.23 -1.26 1.47
C ASN A 226 -14.08 -0.19 2.17
N PRO A 227 -13.46 0.79 2.83
CA PRO A 227 -14.16 1.80 3.60
C PRO A 227 -14.87 2.86 2.75
N LEU A 228 -14.74 2.84 1.41
CA LEU A 228 -15.49 3.69 0.50
C LEU A 228 -16.89 3.15 0.19
N VAL A 229 -17.15 1.89 0.49
CA VAL A 229 -18.47 1.25 0.33
C VAL A 229 -19.23 1.43 1.64
N GLU A 230 -20.33 2.15 1.59
CA GLU A 230 -21.05 2.59 2.80
C GLU A 230 -21.59 1.43 3.64
N GLU A 231 -21.97 0.34 2.99
CA GLU A 231 -22.45 -0.89 3.65
C GLU A 231 -21.39 -1.50 4.57
N ASN A 232 -20.11 -1.38 4.21
CA ASN A 232 -18.99 -1.86 5.04
C ASN A 232 -18.80 -1.05 6.31
N LEU A 233 -19.32 0.17 6.37
CA LEU A 233 -19.27 1.04 7.55
C LEU A 233 -20.48 0.87 8.48
N ALA A 234 -21.46 0.03 8.15
CA ALA A 234 -22.72 -0.06 8.90
C ALA A 234 -22.50 -0.43 10.37
N GLN A 235 -21.60 -1.38 10.65
CA GLN A 235 -21.29 -1.80 12.03
C GLN A 235 -20.53 -0.70 12.78
N LEU A 236 -19.59 -0.03 12.14
CA LEU A 236 -18.87 1.12 12.71
C LEU A 236 -19.83 2.26 13.05
N LYS A 237 -20.70 2.67 12.13
CA LYS A 237 -21.71 3.72 12.34
C LYS A 237 -22.61 3.41 13.53
N LYS A 238 -23.10 2.18 13.62
CA LYS A 238 -23.92 1.72 14.75
C LYS A 238 -23.14 1.81 16.06
N ARG A 239 -21.91 1.32 16.09
CA ARG A 239 -21.07 1.27 17.29
C ARG A 239 -20.70 2.66 17.81
N VAL A 240 -20.41 3.61 16.89
CA VAL A 240 -20.15 5.03 17.25
C VAL A 240 -21.32 5.61 18.03
N MET A 241 -22.55 5.42 17.55
CA MET A 241 -23.75 5.94 18.21
C MET A 241 -24.07 5.20 19.53
N GLU A 242 -23.87 3.89 19.60
CA GLU A 242 -24.12 3.08 20.82
C GLU A 242 -23.15 3.43 21.95
N GLU A 243 -21.95 3.85 21.61
CA GLU A 243 -20.93 4.19 22.60
C GLU A 243 -20.82 5.69 22.90
N ASP A 244 -21.65 6.55 22.27
CA ASP A 244 -21.50 8.00 22.31
C ASP A 244 -20.04 8.41 22.00
N ALA A 245 -19.47 7.84 20.94
CA ALA A 245 -18.13 8.16 20.51
C ALA A 245 -18.10 9.42 19.64
N ASP A 246 -17.04 10.22 19.77
CA ASP A 246 -16.88 11.46 18.99
C ASP A 246 -16.60 11.19 17.53
N LEU A 247 -16.01 9.99 17.21
CA LEU A 247 -15.50 9.69 15.87
C LEU A 247 -15.46 8.18 15.63
N GLY A 248 -15.83 7.78 14.42
CA GLY A 248 -15.55 6.46 13.86
C GLY A 248 -14.42 6.53 12.85
N ILE A 249 -13.51 5.57 12.87
CA ILE A 249 -12.36 5.48 11.96
C ILE A 249 -12.38 4.10 11.31
N CYS A 250 -12.27 4.00 9.98
CA CYS A 250 -12.18 2.73 9.27
C CYS A 250 -10.97 2.71 8.34
N PHE A 251 -10.15 1.68 8.45
CA PHE A 251 -9.01 1.43 7.58
C PHE A 251 -9.36 0.43 6.47
N ASP A 252 -8.67 0.52 5.34
CA ASP A 252 -8.73 -0.54 4.34
C ASP A 252 -7.76 -1.69 4.67
N GLY A 253 -7.78 -2.75 3.85
CA GLY A 253 -7.09 -4.00 4.16
C GLY A 253 -5.59 -3.89 4.37
N ASP A 254 -4.89 -2.99 3.69
CA ASP A 254 -3.45 -2.77 3.83
C ASP A 254 -3.11 -1.42 4.52
N ALA A 255 -4.12 -0.79 5.09
CA ALA A 255 -4.05 0.41 5.92
C ALA A 255 -3.36 1.62 5.26
N ASP A 256 -3.44 1.73 3.92
CA ASP A 256 -2.99 2.93 3.19
C ASP A 256 -4.12 3.94 2.96
N ARG A 257 -5.36 3.59 3.34
CA ARG A 257 -6.54 4.45 3.33
C ARG A 257 -7.26 4.42 4.65
N VAL A 258 -7.80 5.59 5.02
CA VAL A 258 -8.61 5.78 6.22
C VAL A 258 -9.82 6.63 5.88
N MET A 259 -10.99 6.22 6.38
CA MET A 259 -12.25 6.95 6.27
C MET A 259 -12.83 7.21 7.65
N PHE A 260 -13.70 8.21 7.74
CA PHE A 260 -14.22 8.67 9.01
C PHE A 260 -15.75 8.72 9.02
N VAL A 261 -16.28 8.56 10.21
CA VAL A 261 -17.71 8.67 10.53
C VAL A 261 -17.83 9.64 11.71
N ASP A 262 -18.74 10.59 11.64
CA ASP A 262 -18.98 11.54 12.74
C ASP A 262 -19.76 10.92 13.91
N GLU A 263 -19.96 11.69 14.98
CA GLU A 263 -20.68 11.31 16.20
C GLU A 263 -22.15 10.91 15.96
N LYS A 264 -22.71 11.21 14.80
CA LYS A 264 -24.08 10.86 14.38
C LYS A 264 -24.14 9.68 13.43
N GLY A 265 -23.03 8.99 13.23
CA GLY A 265 -22.94 7.87 12.29
C GLY A 265 -22.97 8.29 10.82
N ARG A 266 -22.67 9.56 10.49
CA ARG A 266 -22.64 10.03 9.10
C ARG A 266 -21.24 9.89 8.52
N PHE A 267 -21.16 9.39 7.30
CA PHE A 267 -19.89 9.29 6.56
C PHE A 267 -19.31 10.68 6.27
N ILE A 268 -18.05 10.88 6.57
CA ILE A 268 -17.32 12.11 6.25
C ILE A 268 -16.67 11.95 4.88
N SER A 269 -17.12 12.74 3.90
CA SER A 269 -16.57 12.70 2.54
C SER A 269 -15.07 12.96 2.53
N PRO A 270 -14.26 12.22 1.74
CA PRO A 270 -12.84 12.51 1.54
C PRO A 270 -12.55 13.97 1.13
N ASP A 271 -13.45 14.60 0.41
CA ASP A 271 -13.36 16.04 0.06
C ASP A 271 -13.21 16.93 1.29
N LEU A 272 -14.01 16.65 2.34
CA LEU A 272 -13.92 17.41 3.59
C LEU A 272 -12.58 17.19 4.28
N LEU A 273 -12.01 15.97 4.16
CA LEU A 273 -10.69 15.67 4.72
C LEU A 273 -9.59 16.45 4.02
N ILE A 274 -9.67 16.63 2.69
CA ILE A 274 -8.72 17.47 1.94
C ILE A 274 -8.82 18.92 2.42
N GLY A 275 -10.02 19.45 2.58
CA GLY A 275 -10.26 20.79 3.13
C GLY A 275 -9.75 20.94 4.57
N PHE A 276 -9.96 19.92 5.41
CA PHE A 276 -9.43 19.86 6.77
C PHE A 276 -7.90 19.90 6.81
N LEU A 277 -7.23 19.09 5.96
CA LEU A 277 -5.78 19.13 5.82
C LEU A 277 -5.28 20.51 5.38
N GLY A 278 -5.98 21.16 4.45
CA GLY A 278 -5.72 22.55 4.07
C GLY A 278 -5.79 23.49 5.28
N THR A 279 -6.87 23.40 6.06
CA THR A 279 -7.03 24.18 7.29
C THR A 279 -5.90 23.91 8.27
N TYR A 280 -5.54 22.63 8.47
CA TYR A 280 -4.47 22.24 9.36
C TYR A 280 -3.13 22.89 8.97
N TYR A 281 -2.72 22.81 7.72
CA TYR A 281 -1.42 23.31 7.28
C TYR A 281 -1.37 24.83 7.07
N PHE A 282 -2.45 25.46 6.64
CA PHE A 282 -2.43 26.87 6.30
C PHE A 282 -2.91 27.79 7.42
N LYS A 283 -3.77 27.31 8.29
CA LYS A 283 -4.39 28.13 9.34
C LYS A 283 -3.96 27.72 10.76
N LEU A 284 -4.02 26.42 11.09
CA LEU A 284 -3.77 25.96 12.45
C LEU A 284 -2.27 25.71 12.72
N HIS A 285 -1.56 25.14 11.76
CA HIS A 285 -0.16 24.74 11.93
C HIS A 285 0.72 25.18 10.74
N PRO A 286 0.76 26.48 10.40
CA PRO A 286 1.49 26.94 9.20
C PRO A 286 2.99 26.67 9.27
N LYS A 287 3.56 26.51 10.47
CA LYS A 287 4.98 26.17 10.68
C LYS A 287 5.31 24.69 10.35
N ARG A 288 4.31 23.81 10.25
CA ARG A 288 4.48 22.41 9.82
C ARG A 288 4.52 22.26 8.31
N ARG A 289 4.20 23.31 7.58
CA ARG A 289 4.32 23.34 6.13
C ARG A 289 5.80 23.32 5.74
N ALA A 290 6.17 22.41 4.85
CA ALA A 290 7.52 22.33 4.33
C ALA A 290 7.84 23.53 3.42
N GLY A 291 8.98 24.14 3.62
CA GLY A 291 9.49 25.21 2.77
C GLY A 291 8.49 26.33 2.46
N SER A 292 8.53 26.83 1.23
CA SER A 292 7.61 27.83 0.67
C SER A 292 6.46 27.23 -0.13
N SER A 293 6.37 25.91 -0.26
CA SER A 293 5.33 25.26 -1.05
C SER A 293 3.93 25.63 -0.57
N ARG A 294 3.04 25.85 -1.51
CA ARG A 294 1.62 26.12 -1.28
C ARG A 294 0.74 25.07 -1.97
N THR A 295 1.36 24.12 -2.67
CA THR A 295 0.66 23.13 -3.47
C THR A 295 -0.03 22.10 -2.59
N MET A 296 -1.32 21.90 -2.83
CA MET A 296 -2.12 20.79 -2.35
C MET A 296 -2.70 20.02 -3.53
N THR A 297 -2.53 18.69 -3.55
CA THR A 297 -3.05 17.89 -4.65
C THR A 297 -4.46 17.40 -4.36
N TYR A 298 -5.28 17.30 -5.40
CA TYR A 298 -6.60 16.66 -5.37
C TYR A 298 -6.83 15.89 -6.67
N ASP A 299 -7.64 14.84 -6.63
CA ASP A 299 -7.92 14.10 -7.86
C ASP A 299 -9.19 14.59 -8.58
N VAL A 300 -9.37 14.13 -9.81
CA VAL A 300 -10.48 14.56 -10.70
C VAL A 300 -11.88 14.26 -10.15
N ARG A 301 -12.01 13.50 -9.06
CA ARG A 301 -13.28 13.18 -8.41
C ARG A 301 -13.67 14.20 -7.35
N SER A 302 -12.72 15.01 -6.91
CA SER A 302 -12.93 16.02 -5.86
C SER A 302 -13.86 17.14 -6.33
N SER A 303 -14.67 17.63 -5.41
CA SER A 303 -15.63 18.71 -5.70
C SER A 303 -14.94 20.05 -5.93
N ARG A 304 -15.57 20.90 -6.75
CA ARG A 304 -15.10 22.27 -6.97
C ARG A 304 -15.05 23.09 -5.66
N GLY A 305 -15.96 22.81 -4.72
CA GLY A 305 -16.00 23.48 -3.43
C GLY A 305 -14.73 23.28 -2.61
N VAL A 306 -14.06 22.10 -2.71
CA VAL A 306 -12.77 21.88 -2.06
C VAL A 306 -11.69 22.76 -2.67
N VAL A 307 -11.66 22.91 -3.99
CA VAL A 307 -10.68 23.76 -4.70
C VAL A 307 -10.83 25.20 -4.26
N GLU A 308 -12.05 25.76 -4.33
CA GLU A 308 -12.36 27.13 -3.92
C GLU A 308 -12.03 27.38 -2.44
N PHE A 309 -12.30 26.40 -1.57
CA PHE A 309 -11.97 26.47 -0.16
C PHE A 309 -10.45 26.52 0.08
N LEU A 310 -9.69 25.66 -0.60
CA LEU A 310 -8.22 25.62 -0.50
C LEU A 310 -7.59 26.93 -1.03
N GLU A 311 -8.09 27.47 -2.14
CA GLU A 311 -7.66 28.77 -2.67
C GLU A 311 -7.92 29.90 -1.65
N GLY A 312 -9.09 29.88 -0.99
CA GLY A 312 -9.43 30.81 0.08
C GLY A 312 -8.51 30.74 1.30
N LEU A 313 -7.87 29.60 1.56
CA LEU A 313 -6.82 29.42 2.57
C LEU A 313 -5.44 29.87 2.07
N GLY A 314 -5.33 30.23 0.80
CA GLY A 314 -4.08 30.59 0.14
C GLY A 314 -3.23 29.38 -0.27
N ALA A 315 -3.79 28.21 -0.41
CA ALA A 315 -3.17 27.08 -1.08
C ALA A 315 -3.18 27.27 -2.60
N GLU A 316 -2.40 26.43 -3.28
CA GLU A 316 -2.36 26.28 -4.74
C GLU A 316 -2.84 24.87 -5.10
N PRO A 317 -4.17 24.67 -5.25
CA PRO A 317 -4.73 23.36 -5.56
C PRO A 317 -4.27 22.88 -6.93
N THR A 318 -3.73 21.66 -7.01
CA THR A 318 -3.24 21.10 -8.28
C THR A 318 -3.88 19.74 -8.51
N ILE A 319 -4.54 19.59 -9.67
CA ILE A 319 -5.29 18.39 -10.03
C ILE A 319 -4.37 17.24 -10.48
N CYS A 320 -4.70 16.02 -10.10
CA CYS A 320 -4.05 14.81 -10.60
C CYS A 320 -5.05 13.75 -11.08
N LYS A 321 -4.54 12.75 -11.79
CA LYS A 321 -5.30 11.53 -12.11
C LYS A 321 -5.61 10.76 -10.84
N VAL A 322 -6.70 9.97 -10.87
CA VAL A 322 -7.03 9.04 -9.77
C VAL A 322 -5.93 8.01 -9.58
N GLY A 323 -5.43 7.91 -8.36
CA GLY A 323 -4.44 6.91 -7.96
C GLY A 323 -3.29 7.49 -7.12
N HIS A 324 -2.97 6.79 -6.05
CA HIS A 324 -1.96 7.22 -5.07
C HIS A 324 -0.57 7.49 -5.69
N SER A 325 -0.20 6.77 -6.75
CA SER A 325 1.09 6.95 -7.44
C SER A 325 1.15 8.29 -8.17
N PHE A 326 0.05 8.74 -8.76
CA PHE A 326 -0.03 10.04 -9.43
C PHE A 326 0.02 11.20 -8.43
N ALA A 327 -0.75 11.10 -7.34
CA ALA A 327 -0.72 12.10 -6.27
C ALA A 327 0.68 12.19 -5.62
N LYS A 328 1.31 11.06 -5.30
CA LYS A 328 2.68 11.02 -4.74
C LYS A 328 3.72 11.60 -5.70
N LYS A 329 3.60 11.32 -7.00
CA LYS A 329 4.48 11.91 -8.01
C LYS A 329 4.31 13.42 -8.05
N LEU A 330 3.07 13.90 -8.15
CA LEU A 330 2.77 15.32 -8.22
C LEU A 330 3.25 16.08 -6.98
N LEU A 331 3.04 15.52 -5.77
CA LEU A 331 3.55 16.09 -4.52
C LEU A 331 5.08 16.23 -4.53
N ARG A 332 5.81 15.25 -5.07
CA ARG A 332 7.28 15.35 -5.20
C ARG A 332 7.69 16.39 -6.24
N ASP A 333 7.07 16.38 -7.41
CA ASP A 333 7.41 17.27 -8.53
C ASP A 333 7.16 18.74 -8.18
N THR A 334 6.21 19.02 -7.29
CA THR A 334 5.80 20.37 -6.88
C THR A 334 6.27 20.77 -5.49
N ASP A 335 7.02 19.90 -4.79
CA ASP A 335 7.30 20.06 -3.35
C ASP A 335 6.01 20.29 -2.53
N GLY A 336 4.94 19.59 -2.92
CA GLY A 336 3.60 19.78 -2.39
C GLY A 336 3.47 19.36 -0.93
N ILE A 337 2.53 19.98 -0.22
CA ILE A 337 2.37 19.81 1.23
C ILE A 337 1.59 18.55 1.57
N ALA A 338 0.45 18.38 0.92
CA ALA A 338 -0.51 17.31 1.16
C ALA A 338 -1.49 17.20 0.00
N GLY A 339 -2.38 16.21 0.05
CA GLY A 339 -3.45 16.01 -0.91
C GLY A 339 -4.24 14.74 -0.66
N GLY A 340 -5.27 14.52 -1.47
CA GLY A 340 -6.12 13.34 -1.41
C GLY A 340 -6.92 13.14 -2.69
#